data_4d5c1b53ed06b772e788d4c2ea489681
#
_entry.id   4d5c1b53ed06b772e788d4c2ea489681
#
_cell.length_a   1.000
_cell.length_b   1.000
_cell.length_c   1.000
_cell.angle_alpha   90.00
_cell.angle_beta   90.00
_cell.angle_gamma   90.00
#
_symmetry.space_group_name_H-M   'P 1'
#
loop_
_entity.id
_entity.type
_entity.pdbx_description
1 polymer ?
#
loop_
_entity_poly.entity_id
_entity_poly.type
_entity_poly.pdbx_seq_one_letter_code
_entity_poly.pdbx_strand_id
1 'polypeptide(L)'
;MADIHILVADDAAGQRLDAYLGANDGCPTRSACAHLIEGGAVCVNGETCLSKKYAVRAGDRISVDLPEPHDPTDVIPEAIPLDIRYEDDYLIVLSKQRGLVCHPAHGHESGTLANALVYHCGIDHLGTVQGEDRPGIVHRLDRDTSGLMLAAKDDDTQRALQNLIRTRTLDRRYITLVH
;
A
#
# COMPACT_ATOMS: atom_id res chain seq x y z
N MET A 1 -2.02 11.47 -15.99
CA MET A 1 -0.56 11.51 -15.81
C MET A 1 -0.14 12.96 -15.67
N ALA A 2 0.50 13.31 -14.59
CA ALA A 2 1.04 14.65 -14.40
C ALA A 2 2.55 14.58 -14.71
N ASP A 3 2.95 15.20 -15.84
CA ASP A 3 4.36 15.27 -16.23
C ASP A 3 4.98 16.51 -15.59
N ILE A 4 6.01 16.33 -14.78
CA ILE A 4 6.83 17.42 -14.26
C ILE A 4 8.02 17.62 -15.17
N HIS A 5 8.24 18.86 -15.61
CA HIS A 5 9.41 19.25 -16.38
C HIS A 5 10.26 20.25 -15.60
N ILE A 6 11.52 19.93 -15.39
CA ILE A 6 12.47 20.75 -14.62
C ILE A 6 13.67 21.06 -15.49
N LEU A 7 14.08 22.33 -15.51
CA LEU A 7 15.35 22.76 -16.06
C LEU A 7 16.32 22.98 -14.90
N VAL A 8 17.44 22.27 -14.89
CA VAL A 8 18.43 22.38 -13.81
C VAL A 8 19.18 23.70 -13.88
N ALA A 9 19.11 24.45 -12.79
CA ALA A 9 19.83 25.73 -12.64
C ALA A 9 21.33 25.51 -12.37
N ASP A 10 22.13 26.56 -12.60
CA ASP A 10 23.60 26.49 -12.48
C ASP A 10 24.08 26.12 -11.07
N ASP A 11 23.37 26.59 -10.04
CA ASP A 11 23.68 26.37 -8.62
C ASP A 11 23.35 24.97 -8.12
N ALA A 12 22.54 24.22 -8.88
CA ALA A 12 22.17 22.84 -8.56
C ALA A 12 23.15 21.81 -9.15
N ALA A 13 24.08 22.22 -9.99
CA ALA A 13 25.00 21.31 -10.65
C ALA A 13 25.81 20.47 -9.65
N GLY A 14 25.94 19.16 -9.92
CA GLY A 14 26.65 18.20 -9.07
C GLY A 14 25.81 17.56 -7.97
N GLN A 15 24.58 18.00 -7.74
CA GLN A 15 23.68 17.33 -6.82
C GLN A 15 23.24 15.97 -7.36
N ARG A 16 22.91 15.07 -6.45
CA ARG A 16 22.34 13.76 -6.86
C ARG A 16 20.91 13.93 -7.33
N LEU A 17 20.53 13.24 -8.39
CA LEU A 17 19.22 13.31 -9.00
C LEU A 17 18.07 13.05 -7.99
N ASP A 18 18.21 12.02 -7.13
CA ASP A 18 17.21 11.72 -6.09
C ASP A 18 17.04 12.86 -5.08
N ALA A 19 18.12 13.51 -4.70
CA ALA A 19 18.09 14.60 -3.75
C ALA A 19 17.58 15.90 -4.41
N TYR A 20 17.99 16.17 -5.63
CA TYR A 20 17.56 17.31 -6.41
C TYR A 20 16.05 17.29 -6.66
N LEU A 21 15.52 16.15 -7.13
CA LEU A 21 14.07 16.00 -7.34
C LEU A 21 13.27 16.12 -6.04
N GLY A 22 13.72 15.48 -4.95
CA GLY A 22 13.02 15.54 -3.68
C GLY A 22 13.05 16.91 -2.98
N ALA A 23 13.84 17.87 -3.49
CA ALA A 23 13.89 19.26 -3.04
C ALA A 23 13.07 20.22 -3.93
N ASN A 24 12.55 19.75 -5.07
CA ASN A 24 11.76 20.57 -5.98
C ASN A 24 10.28 20.50 -5.67
N ASP A 25 9.61 21.66 -5.74
CA ASP A 25 8.16 21.76 -5.57
C ASP A 25 7.42 20.95 -6.65
N GLY A 26 6.41 20.20 -6.22
CA GLY A 26 5.63 19.31 -7.07
C GLY A 26 6.20 17.90 -7.20
N CYS A 27 7.47 17.65 -6.83
CA CYS A 27 8.03 16.32 -6.75
C CYS A 27 7.71 15.65 -5.39
N PRO A 28 7.58 14.32 -5.37
CA PRO A 28 7.38 13.58 -4.12
C PRO A 28 8.65 13.56 -3.26
N THR A 29 8.59 12.89 -2.11
CA THR A 29 9.75 12.76 -1.21
C THR A 29 10.95 12.14 -1.92
N ARG A 30 12.16 12.43 -1.42
CA ARG A 30 13.42 11.87 -1.97
C ARG A 30 13.40 10.35 -2.15
N SER A 31 12.82 9.61 -1.20
CA SER A 31 12.67 8.15 -1.31
C SER A 31 11.76 7.75 -2.47
N ALA A 32 10.63 8.43 -2.62
CA ALA A 32 9.71 8.18 -3.73
C ALA A 32 10.36 8.56 -5.07
N CYS A 33 11.10 9.68 -5.16
CA CYS A 33 11.88 10.03 -6.35
C CYS A 33 12.92 8.95 -6.69
N ALA A 34 13.58 8.35 -5.69
CA ALA A 34 14.52 7.26 -5.93
C ALA A 34 13.84 6.03 -6.56
N HIS A 35 12.62 5.68 -6.11
CA HIS A 35 11.84 4.59 -6.72
C HIS A 35 11.38 4.92 -8.14
N LEU A 36 10.92 6.15 -8.40
CA LEU A 36 10.55 6.60 -9.75
C LEU A 36 11.74 6.51 -10.72
N ILE A 37 12.94 6.92 -10.28
CA ILE A 37 14.17 6.81 -11.08
C ILE A 37 14.48 5.33 -11.39
N GLU A 38 14.50 4.48 -10.35
CA GLU A 38 14.81 3.04 -10.52
C GLU A 38 13.73 2.31 -11.34
N GLY A 39 12.47 2.79 -11.30
CA GLY A 39 11.35 2.30 -12.10
C GLY A 39 11.30 2.82 -13.53
N GLY A 40 12.21 3.73 -13.94
CA GLY A 40 12.27 4.24 -15.30
C GLY A 40 11.30 5.38 -15.62
N ALA A 41 10.66 5.96 -14.61
CA ALA A 41 9.71 7.08 -14.75
C ALA A 41 10.41 8.46 -14.84
N VAL A 42 11.73 8.51 -14.89
CA VAL A 42 12.52 9.75 -14.97
C VAL A 42 13.42 9.74 -16.19
N CYS A 43 13.31 10.80 -17.00
CA CYS A 43 14.22 11.02 -18.13
C CYS A 43 15.07 12.27 -17.89
N VAL A 44 16.31 12.21 -18.33
CA VAL A 44 17.24 13.34 -18.36
C VAL A 44 17.64 13.58 -19.81
N ASN A 45 17.40 14.78 -20.32
CA ASN A 45 17.65 15.16 -21.72
C ASN A 45 16.97 14.23 -22.75
N GLY A 46 15.80 13.65 -22.38
CA GLY A 46 15.03 12.74 -23.23
C GLY A 46 15.44 11.27 -23.14
N GLU A 47 16.46 10.91 -22.35
CA GLU A 47 16.88 9.54 -22.11
C GLU A 47 16.47 9.07 -20.71
N THR A 48 15.94 7.84 -20.60
CA THR A 48 15.55 7.24 -19.31
C THR A 48 16.78 7.10 -18.40
N CYS A 49 16.70 7.70 -17.20
CA CYS A 49 17.75 7.64 -16.19
C CYS A 49 17.37 6.68 -15.06
N LEU A 50 18.07 5.55 -14.93
CA LEU A 50 17.86 4.57 -13.86
C LEU A 50 18.77 4.79 -12.64
N SER A 51 19.68 5.76 -12.70
CA SER A 51 20.66 6.00 -11.65
C SER A 51 20.24 7.14 -10.73
N LYS A 52 19.74 6.82 -9.54
CA LYS A 52 19.43 7.82 -8.50
C LYS A 52 20.65 8.63 -8.04
N LYS A 53 21.88 8.15 -8.33
CA LYS A 53 23.14 8.84 -8.01
C LYS A 53 23.64 9.72 -9.17
N TYR A 54 22.90 9.82 -10.27
CA TYR A 54 23.25 10.70 -11.38
C TYR A 54 23.50 12.12 -10.82
N ALA A 55 24.62 12.71 -11.17
CA ALA A 55 24.95 14.09 -10.79
C ALA A 55 24.35 15.03 -11.85
N VAL A 56 23.32 15.78 -11.47
CA VAL A 56 22.66 16.71 -12.40
C VAL A 56 23.62 17.80 -12.86
N ARG A 57 23.47 18.26 -14.10
CA ARG A 57 24.28 19.30 -14.72
C ARG A 57 23.43 20.52 -15.02
N ALA A 58 24.03 21.70 -14.94
CA ALA A 58 23.36 22.91 -15.38
C ALA A 58 22.83 22.77 -16.81
N GLY A 59 21.58 23.13 -17.02
CA GLY A 59 20.88 23.00 -18.30
C GLY A 59 20.30 21.63 -18.59
N ASP A 60 20.47 20.62 -17.72
CA ASP A 60 19.76 19.33 -17.89
C ASP A 60 18.25 19.57 -17.88
N ARG A 61 17.55 18.92 -18.80
CA ARG A 61 16.09 18.89 -18.86
C ARG A 61 15.62 17.57 -18.28
N ILE A 62 14.98 17.62 -17.13
CA ILE A 62 14.47 16.45 -16.44
C ILE A 62 12.96 16.39 -16.62
N SER A 63 12.44 15.25 -17.09
CA SER A 63 11.00 14.94 -17.04
C SER A 63 10.74 13.80 -16.08
N VAL A 64 9.73 13.96 -15.26
CA VAL A 64 9.27 12.95 -14.29
C VAL A 64 7.84 12.61 -14.63
N ASP A 65 7.59 11.36 -15.01
CA ASP A 65 6.26 10.79 -15.17
C ASP A 65 5.76 10.37 -13.77
N LEU A 66 4.86 11.17 -13.22
CA LEU A 66 4.24 10.83 -11.95
C LEU A 66 3.09 9.85 -12.23
N PRO A 67 3.06 8.70 -11.56
CA PRO A 67 1.85 7.88 -11.55
C PRO A 67 0.69 8.76 -11.08
N GLU A 68 -0.50 8.53 -11.64
CA GLU A 68 -1.70 9.21 -11.13
C GLU A 68 -1.73 9.03 -9.61
N PRO A 69 -2.06 10.08 -8.84
CA PRO A 69 -2.21 9.94 -7.41
C PRO A 69 -3.29 8.87 -7.19
N HIS A 70 -2.88 7.64 -6.92
CA HIS A 70 -3.76 6.70 -6.26
C HIS A 70 -4.03 7.30 -4.89
N ASP A 71 -5.29 7.52 -4.59
CA ASP A 71 -5.67 7.78 -3.21
C ASP A 71 -5.11 6.58 -2.41
N PRO A 72 -4.20 6.78 -1.45
CA PRO A 72 -3.65 5.67 -0.67
C PRO A 72 -4.73 4.87 0.07
N THR A 73 -5.98 5.31 0.01
CA THR A 73 -7.16 4.62 0.53
C THR A 73 -7.77 3.64 -0.49
N ASP A 74 -7.46 3.74 -1.80
CA ASP A 74 -7.99 2.85 -2.81
C ASP A 74 -7.35 1.45 -2.74
N VAL A 75 -8.05 0.54 -2.10
CA VAL A 75 -7.66 -0.88 -2.09
C VAL A 75 -8.08 -1.54 -3.39
N ILE A 76 -7.11 -1.73 -4.29
CA ILE A 76 -7.36 -2.34 -5.62
C ILE A 76 -7.70 -3.84 -5.45
N PRO A 77 -8.77 -4.35 -6.11
CA PRO A 77 -9.10 -5.77 -6.07
C PRO A 77 -7.98 -6.64 -6.65
N GLU A 78 -7.56 -7.69 -5.96
CA GLU A 78 -6.57 -8.65 -6.44
C GLU A 78 -7.02 -10.09 -6.22
N ALA A 79 -6.87 -10.95 -7.25
CA ALA A 79 -7.25 -12.36 -7.23
C ALA A 79 -6.26 -13.20 -6.39
N ILE A 80 -6.18 -12.91 -5.08
CA ILE A 80 -5.38 -13.67 -4.13
C ILE A 80 -6.26 -14.76 -3.52
N PRO A 81 -5.87 -16.03 -3.55
CA PRO A 81 -6.66 -17.12 -2.97
C PRO A 81 -6.89 -16.94 -1.48
N LEU A 82 -8.14 -17.04 -1.03
CA LEU A 82 -8.55 -17.02 0.36
C LEU A 82 -8.95 -18.42 0.84
N ASP A 83 -8.42 -18.85 1.98
CA ASP A 83 -8.85 -20.09 2.66
C ASP A 83 -10.05 -19.77 3.58
N ILE A 84 -11.24 -19.65 2.98
CA ILE A 84 -12.49 -19.33 3.68
C ILE A 84 -12.99 -20.57 4.42
N ARG A 85 -13.23 -20.44 5.72
CA ARG A 85 -13.73 -21.47 6.62
C ARG A 85 -15.21 -21.38 6.88
N TYR A 86 -15.74 -20.15 6.84
CA TYR A 86 -17.15 -19.84 6.97
C TYR A 86 -17.43 -18.49 6.32
N GLU A 87 -18.58 -18.35 5.71
CA GLU A 87 -19.07 -17.09 5.15
C GLU A 87 -20.61 -17.07 5.20
N ASP A 88 -21.16 -15.93 5.59
CA ASP A 88 -22.57 -15.61 5.49
C ASP A 88 -22.79 -14.19 4.93
N ASP A 89 -23.97 -13.61 5.09
CA ASP A 89 -24.29 -12.29 4.59
C ASP A 89 -23.58 -11.16 5.37
N TYR A 90 -23.02 -11.45 6.56
CA TYR A 90 -22.49 -10.46 7.50
C TYR A 90 -20.99 -10.56 7.70
N LEU A 91 -20.42 -11.75 7.70
CA LEU A 91 -19.02 -11.94 8.02
C LEU A 91 -18.36 -13.08 7.23
N ILE A 92 -17.04 -13.02 7.16
CA ILE A 92 -16.16 -14.06 6.65
C ILE A 92 -15.24 -14.50 7.79
N VAL A 93 -15.10 -15.82 7.97
CA VAL A 93 -14.02 -16.44 8.75
C VAL A 93 -13.06 -17.07 7.76
N LEU A 94 -11.82 -16.63 7.76
CA LEU A 94 -10.80 -17.17 6.87
C LEU A 94 -9.53 -17.57 7.65
N SER A 95 -8.76 -18.48 7.09
CA SER A 95 -7.43 -18.81 7.58
C SER A 95 -6.39 -18.05 6.78
N LYS A 96 -5.82 -16.98 7.38
CA LYS A 96 -4.78 -16.20 6.73
C LYS A 96 -3.51 -17.05 6.59
N GLN A 97 -3.01 -17.18 5.38
CA GLN A 97 -1.73 -17.83 5.13
C GLN A 97 -0.55 -17.00 5.64
N ARG A 98 0.54 -17.69 5.94
CA ARG A 98 1.83 -17.06 6.23
C ARG A 98 2.33 -16.27 5.01
N GLY A 99 2.99 -15.16 5.22
CA GLY A 99 3.52 -14.29 4.19
C GLY A 99 2.56 -13.21 3.69
N LEU A 100 1.24 -13.33 3.97
CA LEU A 100 0.24 -12.36 3.55
C LEU A 100 0.12 -11.22 4.58
N VAL A 101 0.26 -9.98 4.10
CA VAL A 101 0.01 -8.76 4.89
C VAL A 101 -1.50 -8.50 4.97
N CYS A 102 -2.00 -7.97 6.09
CA CYS A 102 -3.44 -7.81 6.28
C CYS A 102 -4.04 -6.64 5.47
N HIS A 103 -3.37 -5.50 5.39
CA HIS A 103 -3.85 -4.31 4.69
C HIS A 103 -2.67 -3.51 4.12
N PRO A 104 -2.90 -2.66 3.12
CA PRO A 104 -1.87 -1.82 2.55
C PRO A 104 -1.11 -1.02 3.62
N ALA A 105 0.19 -0.92 3.47
CA ALA A 105 1.08 -0.15 4.32
C ALA A 105 2.30 0.27 3.51
N HIS A 106 3.08 1.20 4.05
CA HIS A 106 4.29 1.66 3.38
C HIS A 106 5.23 0.49 3.02
N GLY A 107 5.51 0.32 1.72
CA GLY A 107 6.28 -0.79 1.17
C GLY A 107 5.49 -2.08 0.89
N HIS A 108 4.17 -2.08 1.11
CA HIS A 108 3.23 -3.16 0.78
C HIS A 108 1.88 -2.54 0.39
N GLU A 109 1.84 -1.81 -0.71
CA GLU A 109 0.66 -1.06 -1.18
C GLU A 109 -0.36 -1.99 -1.87
N SER A 110 0.07 -3.20 -2.23
CA SER A 110 -0.74 -4.24 -2.89
C SER A 110 -0.38 -5.63 -2.35
N GLY A 111 -1.04 -6.67 -2.85
CA GLY A 111 -0.78 -8.06 -2.43
C GLY A 111 -1.22 -8.35 -1.00
N THR A 112 -2.25 -7.68 -0.48
CA THR A 112 -2.68 -7.81 0.91
C THR A 112 -4.01 -8.56 1.03
N LEU A 113 -4.36 -8.97 2.26
CA LEU A 113 -5.66 -9.58 2.55
C LEU A 113 -6.82 -8.62 2.20
N ALA A 114 -6.67 -7.32 2.41
CA ALA A 114 -7.68 -6.33 2.03
C ALA A 114 -7.94 -6.35 0.52
N ASN A 115 -6.87 -6.39 -0.32
CA ASN A 115 -7.02 -6.53 -1.78
C ASN A 115 -7.78 -7.79 -2.17
N ALA A 116 -7.50 -8.92 -1.49
CA ALA A 116 -8.19 -10.19 -1.71
C ALA A 116 -9.68 -10.13 -1.30
N LEU A 117 -10.00 -9.49 -0.17
CA LEU A 117 -11.38 -9.32 0.30
C LEU A 117 -12.18 -8.43 -0.65
N VAL A 118 -11.59 -7.33 -1.14
CA VAL A 118 -12.24 -6.46 -2.14
C VAL A 118 -12.48 -7.21 -3.45
N TYR A 119 -11.55 -8.06 -3.87
CA TYR A 119 -11.77 -8.91 -5.05
C TYR A 119 -12.91 -9.92 -4.84
N HIS A 120 -12.99 -10.53 -3.65
CA HIS A 120 -13.97 -11.56 -3.33
C HIS A 120 -15.39 -11.01 -3.15
N CYS A 121 -15.53 -9.91 -2.40
CA CYS A 121 -16.84 -9.35 -2.01
C CYS A 121 -17.27 -8.15 -2.86
N GLY A 122 -16.32 -7.38 -3.40
CA GLY A 122 -16.53 -5.99 -3.82
C GLY A 122 -16.41 -5.00 -2.66
N ILE A 123 -15.94 -3.80 -2.94
CA ILE A 123 -15.69 -2.76 -1.91
C ILE A 123 -16.99 -2.35 -1.20
N ASP A 124 -18.10 -2.28 -1.94
CA ASP A 124 -19.43 -1.88 -1.42
C ASP A 124 -20.05 -2.91 -0.46
N HIS A 125 -19.47 -4.10 -0.39
CA HIS A 125 -19.90 -5.21 0.46
C HIS A 125 -18.88 -5.53 1.56
N LEU A 126 -18.16 -4.52 2.03
CA LEU A 126 -17.23 -4.63 3.15
C LEU A 126 -17.38 -3.43 4.09
N GLY A 127 -17.27 -3.65 5.38
CA GLY A 127 -17.29 -2.57 6.35
C GLY A 127 -16.06 -1.67 6.23
N THR A 128 -16.23 -0.35 6.33
CA THR A 128 -15.17 0.66 6.16
C THR A 128 -14.94 1.53 7.41
N VAL A 129 -15.47 1.12 8.55
CA VAL A 129 -15.39 1.87 9.84
C VAL A 129 -13.96 2.19 10.28
N GLN A 130 -12.97 1.37 9.87
CA GLN A 130 -11.55 1.61 10.21
C GLN A 130 -10.79 2.42 9.16
N GLY A 131 -11.47 2.88 8.13
CA GLY A 131 -10.88 3.57 6.99
C GLY A 131 -11.02 2.77 5.70
N GLU A 132 -10.98 3.45 4.59
CA GLU A 132 -11.12 2.90 3.24
C GLU A 132 -9.90 2.04 2.84
N ASP A 133 -8.77 2.22 3.52
CA ASP A 133 -7.56 1.41 3.37
C ASP A 133 -7.65 0.02 4.03
N ARG A 134 -8.73 -0.26 4.79
CA ARG A 134 -8.91 -1.50 5.58
C ARG A 134 -10.30 -2.10 5.47
N PRO A 135 -10.86 -2.24 4.27
CA PRO A 135 -12.22 -2.73 4.08
C PRO A 135 -12.39 -4.13 4.69
N GLY A 136 -13.42 -4.28 5.51
CA GLY A 136 -13.75 -5.53 6.21
C GLY A 136 -12.82 -5.94 7.35
N ILE A 137 -11.66 -5.34 7.50
CA ILE A 137 -10.67 -5.75 8.51
C ILE A 137 -11.11 -5.32 9.90
N VAL A 138 -11.23 -6.25 10.83
CA VAL A 138 -11.60 -6.00 12.24
C VAL A 138 -10.44 -6.20 13.21
N HIS A 139 -9.45 -7.00 12.83
CA HIS A 139 -8.19 -7.22 13.56
C HIS A 139 -7.09 -7.64 12.59
N ARG A 140 -5.88 -7.77 13.09
CA ARG A 140 -4.75 -8.17 12.24
C ARG A 140 -3.94 -9.29 12.87
N LEU A 141 -3.28 -10.06 12.00
CA LEU A 141 -2.15 -10.92 12.30
C LEU A 141 -0.91 -10.37 11.60
N ASP A 142 0.25 -10.63 12.13
CA ASP A 142 1.50 -10.26 11.47
C ASP A 142 1.67 -11.06 10.17
N ARG A 143 2.50 -10.57 9.26
CA ARG A 143 2.73 -11.17 7.95
C ARG A 143 3.03 -12.67 8.04
N ASP A 144 3.94 -13.04 8.93
CA ASP A 144 4.42 -14.41 9.08
C ASP A 144 3.63 -15.27 10.09
N THR A 145 2.58 -14.68 10.67
CA THR A 145 1.61 -15.40 11.51
C THR A 145 0.46 -15.90 10.63
N SER A 146 0.18 -17.19 10.69
CA SER A 146 -1.01 -17.80 10.09
C SER A 146 -2.10 -18.02 11.13
N GLY A 147 -3.36 -18.11 10.68
CA GLY A 147 -4.48 -18.43 11.57
C GLY A 147 -5.79 -17.77 11.19
N LEU A 148 -6.81 -18.04 12.00
CA LEU A 148 -8.15 -17.54 11.74
C LEU A 148 -8.23 -16.02 11.89
N MET A 149 -8.89 -15.41 10.92
CA MET A 149 -9.25 -14.00 10.92
C MET A 149 -10.73 -13.84 10.58
N LEU A 150 -11.30 -12.75 11.10
CA LEU A 150 -12.66 -12.31 10.81
C LEU A 150 -12.59 -11.09 9.90
N ALA A 151 -13.48 -11.07 8.90
CA ALA A 151 -13.74 -9.90 8.09
C ALA A 151 -15.24 -9.59 8.12
N ALA A 152 -15.61 -8.32 8.15
CA ALA A 152 -16.99 -7.86 8.19
C ALA A 152 -17.47 -7.42 6.81
N LYS A 153 -18.67 -7.81 6.42
CA LYS A 153 -19.28 -7.47 5.12
C LYS A 153 -20.09 -6.16 5.16
N ASP A 154 -20.26 -5.58 6.34
CA ASP A 154 -20.93 -4.30 6.55
C ASP A 154 -20.39 -3.58 7.80
N ASP A 155 -20.73 -2.30 7.92
CA ASP A 155 -20.27 -1.43 8.99
C ASP A 155 -20.79 -1.82 10.38
N ASP A 156 -22.04 -2.29 10.47
CA ASP A 156 -22.63 -2.65 11.76
C ASP A 156 -22.00 -3.92 12.32
N THR A 157 -21.78 -4.90 11.45
CA THR A 157 -21.04 -6.12 11.78
C THR A 157 -19.59 -5.78 12.15
N GLN A 158 -18.94 -4.85 11.44
CA GLN A 158 -17.58 -4.43 11.75
C GLN A 158 -17.51 -3.80 13.15
N ARG A 159 -18.43 -2.88 13.50
CA ARG A 159 -18.53 -2.29 14.84
C ARG A 159 -18.78 -3.33 15.92
N ALA A 160 -19.68 -4.28 15.67
CA ALA A 160 -20.01 -5.35 16.61
C ALA A 160 -18.79 -6.23 16.90
N LEU A 161 -18.09 -6.71 15.87
CA LEU A 161 -16.89 -7.53 15.98
C LEU A 161 -15.75 -6.78 16.69
N GLN A 162 -15.53 -5.51 16.36
CA GLN A 162 -14.55 -4.66 17.03
C GLN A 162 -14.86 -4.50 18.53
N ASN A 163 -16.13 -4.36 18.89
CA ASN A 163 -16.55 -4.28 20.28
C ASN A 163 -16.25 -5.58 21.04
N LEU A 164 -16.55 -6.74 20.44
CA LEU A 164 -16.22 -8.05 21.02
C LEU A 164 -14.69 -8.22 21.23
N ILE A 165 -13.89 -7.72 20.30
CA ILE A 165 -12.42 -7.74 20.41
C ILE A 165 -11.95 -6.78 21.52
N ARG A 166 -12.48 -5.56 21.56
CA ARG A 166 -12.15 -4.52 22.56
C ARG A 166 -12.51 -4.96 23.98
N THR A 167 -13.67 -5.58 24.16
CA THR A 167 -14.14 -6.09 25.46
C THR A 167 -13.52 -7.44 25.84
N ARG A 168 -12.68 -8.01 24.96
CA ARG A 168 -12.09 -9.36 25.14
C ARG A 168 -13.11 -10.48 25.29
N THR A 169 -14.32 -10.28 24.76
CA THR A 169 -15.36 -11.31 24.74
C THR A 169 -15.08 -12.35 23.66
N LEU A 170 -14.43 -11.94 22.56
CA LEU A 170 -13.92 -12.86 21.55
C LEU A 170 -12.63 -13.50 22.07
N ASP A 171 -12.67 -14.83 22.31
CA ASP A 171 -11.50 -15.60 22.76
C ASP A 171 -10.51 -15.78 21.58
N ARG A 172 -9.28 -15.31 21.75
CA ARG A 172 -8.21 -15.40 20.77
C ARG A 172 -7.05 -16.21 21.36
N ARG A 173 -6.81 -17.38 20.79
CA ARG A 173 -5.74 -18.29 21.24
C ARG A 173 -4.65 -18.38 20.19
N TYR A 174 -3.41 -18.40 20.66
CA TYR A 174 -2.22 -18.53 19.82
C TYR A 174 -1.37 -19.68 20.30
N ILE A 175 -0.74 -20.36 19.33
CA ILE A 175 0.29 -21.37 19.59
C ILE A 175 1.59 -20.83 19.00
N THR A 176 2.64 -20.82 19.80
CA THR A 176 3.98 -20.40 19.36
C THR A 176 5.02 -21.42 19.78
N LEU A 177 6.04 -21.59 18.93
CA LEU A 177 7.23 -22.35 19.27
C LEU A 177 8.34 -21.37 19.65
N VAL A 178 8.91 -21.57 20.82
CA VAL A 178 10.02 -20.75 21.34
C VAL A 178 11.23 -21.64 21.65
N HIS A 179 12.43 -21.05 21.58
CA HIS A 179 13.69 -21.68 21.96
C HIS A 179 14.00 -21.39 23.42
#